data_14c2768aeb7293c0d8796757c4656bd3
#
_entry.id   14c2768aeb7293c0d8796757c4656bd3
#
_cell.length_a   1.000
_cell.length_b   1.000
_cell.length_c   1.000
_cell.angle_alpha   90.00
_cell.angle_beta   90.00
_cell.angle_gamma   90.00
#
_symmetry.space_group_name_H-M   'P 1'
#
loop_
_entity.id
_entity.type
_entity.pdbx_description
1 polymer ?
#
loop_
_entity_poly.entity_id
_entity_poly.type
_entity_poly.pdbx_seq_one_letter_code
_entity_poly.pdbx_strand_id
1 'polypeptide(L)'
;MDSFSTNFKYVGIAQAVKDKQEDSYELEVTMTEAMPSLEGDYNEKEKVSLEYKDTKGNTTNLQLDKGKSVTAKWLGLYNSNRLTAPDVVIGEMVHLFQYGGNDEYFWCSTGINMRKKEKVIYYFSNKNQSDVNAAKGDEGYYFLVDTKNKELVLHTANNDGEASAYDLVINTEEGIVTLVDIQGNYFELRSPEGKLNVHINQDITITHNNNMSVTTGGNRVVNTSGNTTETAGGVFTIKAPLVQIN
;
A
#
# COMPACT_ATOMS: atom_id res chain seq x y z
N MET A 1 -11.29 -46.30 -0.42
CA MET A 1 -11.48 -44.88 0.02
C MET A 1 -10.07 -44.31 0.15
N ASP A 2 -9.58 -43.75 -0.94
CA ASP A 2 -8.29 -43.13 -0.93
C ASP A 2 -8.38 -41.83 -0.12
N SER A 3 -7.66 -41.81 0.99
CA SER A 3 -7.55 -40.61 1.79
C SER A 3 -6.91 -39.54 0.90
N PHE A 4 -7.65 -38.51 0.55
CA PHE A 4 -7.10 -37.25 0.08
C PHE A 4 -6.21 -36.69 1.20
N SER A 5 -4.98 -37.17 1.29
CA SER A 5 -3.98 -36.49 2.07
C SER A 5 -3.62 -35.22 1.28
N THR A 6 -4.26 -34.13 1.62
CA THR A 6 -3.82 -32.79 1.24
C THR A 6 -2.47 -32.50 1.90
N ASN A 7 -1.45 -33.17 1.44
CA ASN A 7 -0.10 -33.06 1.97
C ASN A 7 0.52 -31.77 1.44
N PHE A 8 0.30 -30.69 2.17
CA PHE A 8 1.12 -29.48 2.05
C PHE A 8 2.48 -29.81 2.69
N LYS A 9 3.46 -30.14 1.86
CA LYS A 9 4.77 -30.58 2.32
C LYS A 9 5.72 -29.41 2.36
N TYR A 10 6.31 -29.15 3.52
CA TYR A 10 7.45 -28.27 3.62
C TYR A 10 8.65 -28.91 2.93
N VAL A 11 9.22 -28.23 1.96
CA VAL A 11 10.36 -28.74 1.16
C VAL A 11 11.68 -28.27 1.74
N GLY A 12 11.75 -27.05 2.25
CA GLY A 12 12.97 -26.49 2.82
C GLY A 12 13.08 -24.99 2.59
N ILE A 13 14.30 -24.48 2.72
CA ILE A 13 14.65 -23.10 2.39
C ILE A 13 15.16 -23.07 0.96
N ALA A 14 14.62 -22.16 0.16
CA ALA A 14 15.04 -21.89 -1.20
C ALA A 14 15.55 -20.47 -1.35
N GLN A 15 16.36 -20.21 -2.37
CA GLN A 15 16.94 -18.92 -2.66
C GLN A 15 16.39 -18.39 -3.98
N ALA A 16 15.96 -17.11 -4.01
CA ALA A 16 15.50 -16.46 -5.22
C ALA A 16 16.64 -16.31 -6.24
N VAL A 17 16.39 -16.74 -7.49
CA VAL A 17 17.38 -16.67 -8.59
C VAL A 17 17.23 -15.41 -9.43
N LYS A 18 16.15 -14.66 -9.22
CA LYS A 18 15.92 -13.33 -9.81
C LYS A 18 15.01 -12.51 -8.89
N ASP A 19 14.96 -11.20 -9.12
CA ASP A 19 14.03 -10.32 -8.43
C ASP A 19 12.59 -10.73 -8.78
N LYS A 20 11.71 -10.72 -7.78
CA LYS A 20 10.27 -10.88 -8.01
C LYS A 20 9.75 -9.71 -8.84
N GLN A 21 9.02 -10.00 -9.89
CA GLN A 21 8.36 -8.97 -10.68
C GLN A 21 7.29 -8.26 -9.84
N GLU A 22 7.13 -6.97 -10.05
CA GLU A 22 6.09 -6.18 -9.43
C GLU A 22 4.72 -6.75 -9.79
N ASP A 23 3.78 -6.71 -8.84
CA ASP A 23 2.43 -7.27 -8.94
C ASP A 23 2.35 -8.78 -9.29
N SER A 24 3.46 -9.50 -9.29
CA SER A 24 3.49 -10.95 -9.46
C SER A 24 3.42 -11.69 -8.12
N TYR A 25 2.74 -12.83 -8.11
CA TYR A 25 2.79 -13.80 -7.03
C TYR A 25 3.87 -14.87 -7.26
N GLU A 26 4.45 -14.92 -8.45
CA GLU A 26 5.41 -15.92 -8.85
C GLU A 26 6.84 -15.50 -8.53
N LEU A 27 7.62 -16.44 -8.04
CA LEU A 27 9.02 -16.28 -7.73
C LEU A 27 9.79 -17.50 -8.26
N GLU A 28 10.88 -17.26 -8.97
CA GLU A 28 11.78 -18.33 -9.39
C GLU A 28 12.83 -18.57 -8.30
N VAL A 29 12.91 -19.79 -7.80
CA VAL A 29 13.75 -20.15 -6.66
C VAL A 29 14.56 -21.41 -6.93
N THR A 30 15.75 -21.51 -6.34
CA THR A 30 16.55 -22.73 -6.28
C THR A 30 16.66 -23.20 -4.85
N MET A 31 16.69 -24.53 -4.64
CA MET A 31 16.89 -25.07 -3.30
C MET A 31 18.32 -24.91 -2.85
N THR A 32 18.50 -24.47 -1.60
CA THR A 32 19.83 -24.32 -0.99
C THR A 32 20.42 -25.67 -0.60
N GLU A 33 19.57 -26.67 -0.30
CA GLU A 33 19.98 -28.05 -0.03
C GLU A 33 19.63 -28.87 -1.27
N ALA A 34 20.63 -29.53 -1.87
CA ALA A 34 20.44 -30.39 -3.03
C ALA A 34 19.54 -31.56 -2.65
N MET A 35 18.24 -31.47 -2.94
CA MET A 35 17.35 -32.62 -2.90
C MET A 35 17.57 -33.47 -4.16
N PRO A 36 17.93 -34.79 -4.03
CA PRO A 36 18.23 -35.64 -5.17
C PRO A 36 17.06 -36.01 -6.06
N SER A 37 15.82 -35.61 -5.72
CA SER A 37 14.61 -36.14 -6.35
C SER A 37 13.55 -35.04 -6.65
N LEU A 38 13.96 -33.90 -7.19
CA LEU A 38 12.99 -33.01 -7.86
C LEU A 38 12.73 -33.55 -9.26
N GLU A 39 11.62 -34.24 -9.46
CA GLU A 39 11.06 -34.53 -10.76
C GLU A 39 10.23 -33.29 -11.18
N GLY A 40 10.61 -32.64 -12.26
CA GLY A 40 9.91 -31.46 -12.82
C GLY A 40 10.71 -30.81 -13.94
N ASP A 41 10.08 -29.95 -14.73
CA ASP A 41 10.73 -29.20 -15.81
C ASP A 41 11.76 -28.22 -15.24
N TYR A 42 13.01 -28.44 -15.57
CA TYR A 42 14.16 -27.61 -15.18
C TYR A 42 14.45 -26.58 -16.29
N ASN A 43 14.57 -25.32 -15.93
CA ASN A 43 15.12 -24.31 -16.84
C ASN A 43 16.61 -24.52 -17.05
N GLU A 44 17.07 -24.48 -18.31
CA GLU A 44 18.44 -24.74 -18.69
C GLU A 44 19.46 -23.76 -18.10
N LYS A 45 20.62 -24.27 -17.84
CA LYS A 45 21.80 -23.75 -17.16
C LYS A 45 22.19 -22.32 -17.53
N GLU A 46 21.97 -21.38 -16.64
CA GLU A 46 22.75 -20.14 -16.55
C GLU A 46 23.29 -19.99 -15.12
N LYS A 47 24.58 -19.69 -14.98
CA LYS A 47 25.16 -19.29 -13.70
C LYS A 47 25.02 -17.79 -13.57
N VAL A 48 24.32 -17.34 -12.52
CA VAL A 48 24.27 -15.92 -12.16
C VAL A 48 25.31 -15.64 -11.11
N SER A 49 26.21 -14.71 -11.40
CA SER A 49 27.16 -14.19 -10.44
C SER A 49 26.54 -12.98 -9.74
N LEU A 50 26.42 -13.05 -8.43
CA LEU A 50 25.96 -11.95 -7.58
C LEU A 50 27.10 -11.39 -6.78
N GLU A 51 27.27 -10.09 -6.85
CA GLU A 51 28.15 -9.36 -5.95
C GLU A 51 27.31 -8.92 -4.71
N TYR A 52 27.61 -9.50 -3.58
CA TYR A 52 26.95 -9.23 -2.31
C TYR A 52 27.93 -8.53 -1.36
N LYS A 53 27.46 -7.45 -0.70
CA LYS A 53 28.20 -6.82 0.40
C LYS A 53 27.61 -7.28 1.73
N ASP A 54 28.44 -7.86 2.57
CA ASP A 54 28.04 -8.23 3.93
C ASP A 54 27.81 -6.98 4.81
N THR A 55 27.27 -7.18 6.00
CA THR A 55 27.04 -6.10 6.98
C THR A 55 28.32 -5.40 7.45
N LYS A 56 29.50 -5.94 7.12
CA LYS A 56 30.82 -5.37 7.40
C LYS A 56 31.44 -4.67 6.19
N GLY A 57 30.72 -4.65 5.06
CA GLY A 57 31.16 -3.99 3.82
C GLY A 57 32.07 -4.84 2.94
N ASN A 58 32.30 -6.14 3.26
CA ASN A 58 33.09 -7.03 2.42
C ASN A 58 32.27 -7.47 1.22
N THR A 59 32.88 -7.46 0.05
CA THR A 59 32.26 -7.93 -1.19
C THR A 59 32.53 -9.44 -1.33
N THR A 60 31.46 -10.22 -1.46
CA THR A 60 31.50 -11.65 -1.73
C THR A 60 30.78 -11.94 -3.04
N ASN A 61 31.40 -12.73 -3.92
CA ASN A 61 30.79 -13.19 -5.15
C ASN A 61 30.08 -14.54 -4.90
N LEU A 62 28.76 -14.53 -4.98
CA LEU A 62 27.94 -15.74 -4.92
C LEU A 62 27.62 -16.19 -6.33
N GLN A 63 27.95 -17.45 -6.67
CA GLN A 63 27.52 -18.06 -7.92
C GLN A 63 26.29 -18.92 -7.65
N LEU A 64 25.16 -18.52 -8.24
CA LEU A 64 23.91 -19.28 -8.20
C LEU A 64 23.80 -20.13 -9.47
N ASP A 65 23.56 -21.41 -9.29
CA ASP A 65 23.31 -22.34 -10.40
C ASP A 65 21.79 -22.29 -10.74
N LYS A 66 21.43 -21.59 -11.82
CA LYS A 66 20.05 -21.55 -12.33
C LYS A 66 19.55 -22.90 -12.87
N GLY A 67 20.42 -23.86 -13.01
CA GLY A 67 20.11 -25.15 -13.65
C GLY A 67 19.10 -26.02 -12.91
N LYS A 68 18.55 -25.57 -11.77
CA LYS A 68 17.59 -26.32 -10.94
C LYS A 68 16.63 -25.35 -10.23
N SER A 69 16.10 -24.38 -10.94
CA SER A 69 15.09 -23.47 -10.40
C SER A 69 13.69 -24.00 -10.64
N VAL A 70 12.78 -23.70 -9.72
CA VAL A 70 11.35 -23.92 -9.86
C VAL A 70 10.60 -22.59 -9.72
N THR A 71 9.48 -22.46 -10.40
CA THR A 71 8.56 -21.33 -10.21
C THR A 71 7.61 -21.67 -9.08
N ALA A 72 7.61 -20.86 -8.04
CA ALA A 72 6.73 -21.02 -6.88
C ALA A 72 5.76 -19.83 -6.78
N LYS A 73 4.50 -20.10 -6.40
CA LYS A 73 3.48 -19.10 -6.16
C LYS A 73 3.48 -18.64 -4.71
N TRP A 74 3.18 -17.37 -4.47
CA TRP A 74 3.11 -16.86 -3.11
C TRP A 74 2.01 -17.53 -2.30
N LEU A 75 2.37 -17.97 -1.09
CA LEU A 75 1.48 -18.52 -0.09
C LEU A 75 1.30 -17.49 1.03
N GLY A 76 0.15 -16.84 1.04
CA GLY A 76 -0.21 -15.83 2.04
C GLY A 76 -0.58 -16.45 3.39
N LEU A 77 0.32 -17.25 4.00
CA LEU A 77 0.07 -17.86 5.31
C LEU A 77 -0.33 -16.79 6.33
N TYR A 78 -1.50 -16.98 6.97
CA TYR A 78 -2.05 -16.08 8.00
C TYR A 78 -2.34 -14.64 7.54
N ASN A 79 -2.26 -14.34 6.25
CA ASN A 79 -2.46 -13.00 5.67
C ASN A 79 -3.54 -13.02 4.58
N SER A 80 -4.75 -13.51 4.91
CA SER A 80 -5.84 -13.68 3.93
C SER A 80 -6.32 -12.38 3.28
N ASN A 81 -6.15 -11.25 3.97
CA ASN A 81 -6.55 -9.93 3.47
C ASN A 81 -5.42 -9.16 2.76
N ARG A 82 -4.20 -9.66 2.79
CA ARG A 82 -3.10 -9.06 2.04
C ARG A 82 -3.18 -9.48 0.57
N LEU A 83 -3.29 -8.51 -0.33
CA LEU A 83 -3.36 -8.75 -1.78
C LEU A 83 -1.99 -8.85 -2.45
N THR A 84 -0.99 -8.13 -1.94
CA THR A 84 0.34 -8.05 -2.56
C THR A 84 1.29 -9.06 -1.95
N ALA A 85 1.95 -9.86 -2.79
CA ALA A 85 3.05 -10.70 -2.33
C ALA A 85 4.24 -9.83 -1.87
N PRO A 86 4.98 -10.24 -0.81
CA PRO A 86 6.19 -9.55 -0.41
C PRO A 86 7.19 -9.40 -1.56
N ASP A 87 7.92 -8.29 -1.60
CA ASP A 87 9.02 -8.13 -2.53
C ASP A 87 10.18 -9.04 -2.13
N VAL A 88 10.73 -9.71 -3.12
CA VAL A 88 11.89 -10.59 -2.96
C VAL A 88 12.92 -10.20 -4.00
N VAL A 89 14.17 -10.00 -3.56
CA VAL A 89 15.28 -9.73 -4.43
C VAL A 89 16.11 -11.00 -4.65
N ILE A 90 16.84 -11.03 -5.76
CA ILE A 90 17.76 -12.12 -6.09
C ILE A 90 18.69 -12.42 -4.92
N GLY A 91 18.88 -13.71 -4.61
CA GLY A 91 19.70 -14.18 -3.50
C GLY A 91 19.00 -14.26 -2.15
N GLU A 92 17.76 -13.75 -2.06
CA GLU A 92 16.98 -13.78 -0.83
C GLU A 92 16.40 -15.16 -0.54
N MET A 93 16.34 -15.54 0.73
CA MET A 93 15.84 -16.84 1.15
C MET A 93 14.34 -16.79 1.45
N VAL A 94 13.64 -17.84 1.02
CA VAL A 94 12.22 -18.06 1.25
C VAL A 94 11.97 -19.50 1.72
N HIS A 95 10.85 -19.69 2.43
CA HIS A 95 10.34 -21.04 2.68
C HIS A 95 9.63 -21.58 1.45
N LEU A 96 9.93 -22.83 1.08
CA LEU A 96 9.32 -23.50 -0.05
C LEU A 96 8.43 -24.66 0.41
N PHE A 97 7.25 -24.75 -0.19
CA PHE A 97 6.27 -25.79 0.03
C PHE A 97 5.88 -26.43 -1.29
N GLN A 98 5.50 -27.70 -1.25
CA GLN A 98 4.93 -28.44 -2.38
C GLN A 98 3.54 -28.92 -2.02
N TYR A 99 2.60 -28.86 -2.96
CA TYR A 99 1.23 -29.35 -2.77
C TYR A 99 1.06 -30.71 -3.44
N GLY A 100 0.63 -31.70 -2.65
CA GLY A 100 0.13 -33.00 -3.12
C GLY A 100 1.14 -33.94 -3.74
N GLY A 101 2.29 -33.60 -4.09
CA GLY A 101 3.22 -34.40 -4.90
C GLY A 101 3.19 -34.06 -6.39
N ASN A 102 2.47 -32.99 -6.75
CA ASN A 102 2.49 -32.37 -8.06
C ASN A 102 3.65 -31.35 -8.12
N ASP A 103 4.00 -30.91 -9.34
CA ASP A 103 5.03 -29.88 -9.54
C ASP A 103 4.53 -28.46 -9.21
N GLU A 104 3.60 -28.34 -8.26
CA GLU A 104 3.10 -27.07 -7.76
C GLU A 104 3.85 -26.67 -6.50
N TYR A 105 4.61 -25.59 -6.62
CA TYR A 105 5.40 -25.02 -5.53
C TYR A 105 4.83 -23.71 -5.05
N PHE A 106 4.96 -23.50 -3.72
CA PHE A 106 4.53 -22.27 -3.06
C PHE A 106 5.64 -21.74 -2.18
N TRP A 107 5.74 -20.43 -2.10
CA TRP A 107 6.74 -19.77 -1.27
C TRP A 107 6.10 -18.84 -0.25
N CYS A 108 6.75 -18.66 0.89
CA CYS A 108 6.49 -17.57 1.79
C CYS A 108 7.80 -16.95 2.31
N SER A 109 7.75 -15.69 2.72
CA SER A 109 8.90 -14.99 3.27
C SER A 109 9.38 -15.66 4.56
N THR A 110 10.71 -15.73 4.76
CA THR A 110 11.31 -16.20 6.02
C THR A 110 11.12 -15.21 7.18
N GLY A 111 10.74 -13.95 6.88
CA GLY A 111 10.67 -12.90 7.88
C GLY A 111 12.02 -12.37 8.37
N ILE A 112 13.13 -12.89 7.86
CA ILE A 112 14.50 -12.52 8.27
C ILE A 112 15.05 -11.38 7.41
N ASN A 113 14.32 -11.01 6.38
CA ASN A 113 14.77 -10.11 5.35
C ASN A 113 14.88 -8.66 5.83
N MET A 114 15.82 -7.93 5.24
CA MET A 114 16.00 -6.50 5.50
C MET A 114 14.75 -5.71 5.11
N ARG A 115 14.53 -4.60 5.79
CA ARG A 115 13.44 -3.65 5.48
C ARG A 115 13.58 -3.16 4.05
N LYS A 116 12.56 -3.37 3.23
CA LYS A 116 12.54 -3.06 1.80
C LYS A 116 11.60 -1.91 1.48
N LYS A 117 11.82 -1.34 0.31
CA LYS A 117 10.76 -0.57 -0.36
C LYS A 117 9.76 -1.57 -0.92
N GLU A 118 8.53 -1.47 -0.48
CA GLU A 118 7.49 -2.44 -0.79
C GLU A 118 6.14 -1.75 -0.97
N LYS A 119 5.30 -2.33 -1.84
CA LYS A 119 3.88 -2.01 -1.95
C LYS A 119 3.08 -3.08 -1.23
N VAL A 120 2.34 -2.67 -0.21
CA VAL A 120 1.50 -3.55 0.60
C VAL A 120 0.07 -3.07 0.54
N ILE A 121 -0.84 -3.97 0.15
CA ILE A 121 -2.28 -3.70 0.14
C ILE A 121 -2.96 -4.73 1.02
N TYR A 122 -3.70 -4.25 2.03
CA TYR A 122 -4.68 -5.02 2.76
C TYR A 122 -6.07 -4.63 2.29
N TYR A 123 -6.84 -5.61 1.85
CA TYR A 123 -8.18 -5.42 1.30
C TYR A 123 -9.22 -6.14 2.13
N PHE A 124 -10.34 -5.48 2.36
CA PHE A 124 -11.48 -6.00 3.12
C PHE A 124 -12.75 -5.78 2.30
N SER A 125 -13.36 -6.86 1.83
CA SER A 125 -14.65 -6.75 1.15
C SER A 125 -15.72 -6.28 2.15
N ASN A 126 -16.54 -5.32 1.75
CA ASN A 126 -17.72 -4.90 2.50
C ASN A 126 -18.97 -5.71 2.14
N LYS A 127 -18.88 -6.66 1.21
CA LYS A 127 -19.95 -7.59 0.82
C LYS A 127 -19.56 -9.03 1.12
N ASN A 128 -20.55 -9.84 1.53
CA ASN A 128 -20.40 -11.28 1.56
C ASN A 128 -20.34 -11.79 0.12
N GLN A 129 -19.14 -11.97 -0.40
CA GLN A 129 -18.94 -12.42 -1.77
C GLN A 129 -19.04 -13.92 -1.85
N SER A 130 -19.94 -14.40 -2.70
CA SER A 130 -19.93 -15.77 -3.23
C SER A 130 -19.04 -15.91 -4.46
N ASP A 131 -18.58 -14.79 -5.05
CA ASP A 131 -17.78 -14.75 -6.28
C ASP A 131 -16.36 -14.21 -5.97
N VAL A 132 -15.39 -15.12 -6.04
CA VAL A 132 -13.96 -14.81 -5.80
C VAL A 132 -13.33 -13.93 -6.88
N ASN A 133 -14.02 -13.68 -8.00
CA ASN A 133 -13.51 -12.83 -9.09
C ASN A 133 -13.89 -11.35 -8.96
N ALA A 134 -14.66 -10.99 -7.94
CA ALA A 134 -15.18 -9.63 -7.77
C ALA A 134 -14.29 -8.68 -6.96
N ALA A 135 -13.08 -9.08 -6.62
CA ALA A 135 -12.12 -8.20 -5.92
C ALA A 135 -11.55 -7.13 -6.88
N LYS A 136 -12.43 -6.21 -7.34
CA LYS A 136 -11.99 -4.97 -7.99
C LYS A 136 -11.90 -3.89 -6.94
N GLY A 137 -10.79 -3.16 -6.91
CA GLY A 137 -10.35 -2.25 -5.87
C GLY A 137 -11.34 -1.18 -5.36
N ASP A 138 -12.47 -0.98 -6.04
CA ASP A 138 -13.48 0.03 -5.67
C ASP A 138 -14.65 -0.56 -4.85
N GLU A 139 -14.65 -1.86 -4.58
CA GLU A 139 -15.79 -2.56 -3.97
C GLU A 139 -15.55 -2.94 -2.50
N GLY A 140 -14.57 -2.37 -1.84
CA GLY A 140 -14.26 -2.69 -0.46
C GLY A 140 -13.33 -1.68 0.20
N TYR A 141 -13.00 -1.92 1.44
CA TYR A 141 -12.06 -1.08 2.18
C TYR A 141 -10.64 -1.57 1.96
N TYR A 142 -9.70 -0.66 1.73
CA TYR A 142 -8.31 -1.05 1.68
C TYR A 142 -7.39 -0.06 2.39
N PHE A 143 -6.27 -0.61 2.84
CA PHE A 143 -5.13 0.12 3.34
C PHE A 143 -3.93 -0.18 2.46
N LEU A 144 -3.37 0.87 1.85
CA LEU A 144 -2.19 0.77 1.00
C LEU A 144 -1.03 1.51 1.66
N VAL A 145 0.12 0.86 1.68
CA VAL A 145 1.42 1.48 1.95
C VAL A 145 2.32 1.18 0.77
N ASP A 146 2.69 2.18 0.02
CA ASP A 146 3.60 2.07 -1.12
C ASP A 146 4.83 2.95 -0.89
N THR A 147 5.89 2.34 -0.36
CA THR A 147 7.13 3.07 -0.10
C THR A 147 7.97 3.26 -1.37
N LYS A 148 7.62 2.60 -2.49
CA LYS A 148 8.25 2.81 -3.79
C LYS A 148 7.75 4.10 -4.41
N ASN A 149 6.43 4.28 -4.43
CA ASN A 149 5.77 5.48 -4.95
C ASN A 149 5.53 6.54 -3.86
N LYS A 150 6.01 6.29 -2.63
CA LYS A 150 5.96 7.22 -1.49
C LYS A 150 4.51 7.62 -1.14
N GLU A 151 3.62 6.66 -1.15
CA GLU A 151 2.19 6.86 -0.96
C GLU A 151 1.64 5.99 0.16
N LEU A 152 0.66 6.54 0.89
CA LEU A 152 -0.17 5.84 1.86
C LEU A 152 -1.63 6.20 1.59
N VAL A 153 -2.51 5.17 1.50
CA VAL A 153 -3.94 5.37 1.24
C VAL A 153 -4.78 4.57 2.23
N LEU A 154 -5.82 5.23 2.74
CA LEU A 154 -6.97 4.60 3.37
C LEU A 154 -8.18 4.85 2.49
N HIS A 155 -8.79 3.79 2.00
CA HIS A 155 -9.97 3.84 1.13
C HIS A 155 -11.16 3.16 1.78
N THR A 156 -12.34 3.74 1.62
CA THR A 156 -13.62 3.14 2.00
C THR A 156 -14.56 3.11 0.78
N ALA A 157 -15.38 2.10 0.67
CA ALA A 157 -16.38 1.98 -0.38
C ALA A 157 -17.78 2.34 0.13
N ASN A 158 -18.75 2.50 -0.79
CA ASN A 158 -20.15 2.80 -0.46
C ASN A 158 -21.14 1.92 -1.26
N ASN A 159 -20.77 0.69 -1.55
CA ASN A 159 -21.52 -0.22 -2.42
C ASN A 159 -22.38 -1.26 -1.68
N ASP A 160 -22.51 -1.14 -0.35
CA ASP A 160 -23.34 -2.03 0.49
C ASP A 160 -24.24 -1.26 1.49
N GLY A 161 -24.62 -0.04 1.15
CA GLY A 161 -25.53 0.79 1.96
C GLY A 161 -24.84 1.86 2.80
N GLU A 162 -23.53 2.03 2.67
CA GLU A 162 -22.82 3.15 3.28
C GLU A 162 -23.28 4.49 2.68
N ALA A 163 -23.38 5.51 3.52
CA ALA A 163 -23.85 6.83 3.12
C ALA A 163 -22.85 7.57 2.21
N SER A 164 -21.56 7.25 2.32
CA SER A 164 -20.48 7.86 1.53
C SER A 164 -19.25 6.96 1.50
N ALA A 165 -18.31 7.26 0.62
CA ALA A 165 -16.97 6.71 0.61
C ALA A 165 -15.95 7.84 0.76
N TYR A 166 -14.78 7.49 1.30
CA TYR A 166 -13.71 8.43 1.62
C TYR A 166 -12.37 7.87 1.21
N ASP A 167 -11.51 8.76 0.72
CA ASP A 167 -10.09 8.52 0.51
C ASP A 167 -9.27 9.46 1.39
N LEU A 168 -8.37 8.89 2.21
CA LEU A 168 -7.27 9.62 2.83
C LEU A 168 -5.99 9.23 2.12
N VAL A 169 -5.39 10.17 1.41
CA VAL A 169 -4.15 9.98 0.65
C VAL A 169 -3.05 10.84 1.23
N ILE A 170 -1.91 10.23 1.51
CA ILE A 170 -0.67 10.91 1.87
C ILE A 170 0.35 10.61 0.79
N ASN A 171 0.63 11.58 -0.08
CA ASN A 171 1.64 11.47 -1.12
C ASN A 171 2.87 12.29 -0.68
N THR A 172 3.91 11.60 -0.22
CA THR A 172 5.13 12.25 0.28
C THR A 172 6.09 12.64 -0.84
N GLU A 173 5.88 12.14 -2.07
CA GLU A 173 6.64 12.59 -3.24
C GLU A 173 6.23 14.01 -3.65
N GLU A 174 4.93 14.25 -3.70
CA GLU A 174 4.37 15.57 -4.02
C GLU A 174 4.23 16.47 -2.79
N GLY A 175 4.33 15.91 -1.59
CA GLY A 175 4.13 16.63 -0.32
C GLY A 175 2.67 17.02 -0.08
N ILE A 176 1.73 16.17 -0.50
CA ILE A 176 0.28 16.42 -0.45
C ILE A 176 -0.38 15.43 0.52
N VAL A 177 -1.28 15.95 1.35
CA VAL A 177 -2.22 15.17 2.15
C VAL A 177 -3.63 15.57 1.75
N THR A 178 -4.45 14.61 1.33
CA THR A 178 -5.83 14.84 0.90
C THR A 178 -6.78 13.92 1.65
N LEU A 179 -7.87 14.47 2.18
CA LEU A 179 -9.07 13.74 2.57
C LEU A 179 -10.19 14.19 1.63
N VAL A 180 -10.76 13.24 0.88
CA VAL A 180 -11.82 13.53 -0.10
C VAL A 180 -12.95 12.52 0.03
N ASP A 181 -14.20 12.95 -0.24
CA ASP A 181 -15.35 12.07 -0.38
C ASP A 181 -15.76 11.92 -1.86
N ILE A 182 -16.66 10.98 -2.14
CA ILE A 182 -17.18 10.74 -3.50
C ILE A 182 -17.98 11.92 -4.08
N GLN A 183 -18.41 12.89 -3.26
CA GLN A 183 -19.13 14.09 -3.69
C GLN A 183 -18.18 15.23 -4.08
N GLY A 184 -16.88 15.03 -3.90
CA GLY A 184 -15.86 16.01 -4.21
C GLY A 184 -15.63 17.05 -3.10
N ASN A 185 -16.15 16.83 -1.88
CA ASN A 185 -15.74 17.61 -0.73
C ASN A 185 -14.34 17.17 -0.32
N TYR A 186 -13.44 18.13 -0.06
CA TYR A 186 -12.08 17.76 0.31
C TYR A 186 -11.43 18.74 1.30
N PHE A 187 -10.45 18.19 1.98
CA PHE A 187 -9.44 18.87 2.78
C PHE A 187 -8.07 18.50 2.25
N GLU A 188 -7.28 19.47 1.80
CA GLU A 188 -5.99 19.24 1.16
C GLU A 188 -4.91 20.15 1.75
N LEU A 189 -3.81 19.55 2.22
CA LEU A 189 -2.59 20.25 2.62
C LEU A 189 -1.51 20.04 1.57
N ARG A 190 -1.00 21.12 0.98
CA ARG A 190 0.13 21.15 0.05
C ARG A 190 1.34 21.74 0.75
N SER A 191 2.20 20.88 1.30
CA SER A 191 3.35 21.30 2.11
C SER A 191 4.39 22.09 1.33
N PRO A 192 4.76 21.75 0.07
CA PRO A 192 5.74 22.54 -0.70
C PRO A 192 5.26 23.97 -1.00
N GLU A 193 3.96 24.17 -1.13
CA GLU A 193 3.34 25.48 -1.40
C GLU A 193 2.98 26.22 -0.11
N GLY A 194 3.03 25.55 1.06
CA GLY A 194 2.53 26.08 2.33
C GLY A 194 1.05 26.40 2.29
N LYS A 195 0.23 25.59 1.59
CA LYS A 195 -1.16 25.90 1.26
C LYS A 195 -2.10 24.85 1.85
N LEU A 196 -3.22 25.34 2.41
CA LEU A 196 -4.36 24.55 2.85
C LEU A 196 -5.59 24.93 2.02
N ASN A 197 -6.20 23.93 1.38
CA ASN A 197 -7.45 24.06 0.65
C ASN A 197 -8.56 23.30 1.39
N VAL A 198 -9.71 23.92 1.54
CA VAL A 198 -10.95 23.28 2.02
C VAL A 198 -12.05 23.57 1.01
N HIS A 199 -12.66 22.54 0.47
CA HIS A 199 -13.76 22.66 -0.47
C HIS A 199 -14.93 21.81 0.01
N ILE A 200 -16.08 22.46 0.22
CA ILE A 200 -17.32 21.82 0.64
C ILE A 200 -18.43 22.33 -0.27
N ASN A 201 -19.16 21.42 -0.88
CA ASN A 201 -20.20 21.74 -1.87
C ASN A 201 -21.43 22.41 -1.28
N GLN A 202 -21.64 22.30 0.04
CA GLN A 202 -22.79 22.87 0.72
C GLN A 202 -22.38 23.80 1.87
N ASP A 203 -22.59 23.40 3.12
CA ASP A 203 -22.42 24.27 4.26
C ASP A 203 -21.16 23.99 5.05
N ILE A 204 -20.47 25.03 5.49
CA ILE A 204 -19.39 24.96 6.48
C ILE A 204 -19.85 25.62 7.76
N THR A 205 -19.91 24.88 8.85
CA THR A 205 -20.24 25.42 10.18
C THR A 205 -19.01 25.32 11.08
N ILE A 206 -18.57 26.43 11.65
CA ILE A 206 -17.49 26.49 12.63
C ILE A 206 -18.07 26.99 13.96
N THR A 207 -18.07 26.10 14.97
CA THR A 207 -18.57 26.43 16.31
C THR A 207 -17.47 26.25 17.32
N HIS A 208 -17.29 27.19 18.21
CA HIS A 208 -16.34 27.11 19.32
C HIS A 208 -16.92 27.76 20.60
N ASN A 209 -16.55 27.26 21.76
CA ASN A 209 -17.06 27.72 23.05
C ASN A 209 -16.25 28.87 23.65
N ASN A 210 -15.05 29.11 23.14
CA ASN A 210 -14.14 30.14 23.65
C ASN A 210 -13.77 31.13 22.56
N ASN A 211 -12.51 31.45 22.40
CA ASN A 211 -12.03 32.46 21.46
C ASN A 211 -11.68 31.83 20.11
N MET A 212 -12.03 32.53 19.04
CA MET A 212 -11.49 32.27 17.69
C MET A 212 -10.57 33.43 17.32
N SER A 213 -9.34 33.11 16.87
CA SER A 213 -8.38 34.09 16.37
C SER A 213 -7.99 33.75 14.94
N VAL A 214 -8.10 34.72 14.03
CA VAL A 214 -7.63 34.61 12.64
C VAL A 214 -6.61 35.70 12.39
N THR A 215 -5.37 35.32 12.14
CA THR A 215 -4.29 36.27 11.84
C THR A 215 -3.82 36.04 10.41
N THR A 216 -3.78 37.11 9.61
CA THR A 216 -3.35 37.07 8.21
C THR A 216 -2.22 38.09 8.02
N GLY A 217 -1.06 37.62 7.56
CA GLY A 217 0.09 38.51 7.27
C GLY A 217 -0.05 39.29 5.95
N GLY A 218 -0.95 38.86 5.07
CA GLY A 218 -1.28 39.50 3.81
C GLY A 218 -2.75 39.91 3.74
N ASN A 219 -3.38 39.69 2.59
CA ASN A 219 -4.79 40.06 2.37
C ASN A 219 -5.72 38.95 2.90
N ARG A 220 -6.83 39.38 3.52
CA ARG A 220 -7.98 38.53 3.77
C ARG A 220 -9.08 38.91 2.79
N VAL A 221 -9.58 37.95 2.01
CA VAL A 221 -10.66 38.15 1.05
C VAL A 221 -11.86 37.28 1.48
N VAL A 222 -13.05 37.90 1.55
CA VAL A 222 -14.30 37.22 1.81
C VAL A 222 -15.25 37.58 0.67
N ASN A 223 -15.67 36.62 -0.13
CA ASN A 223 -16.62 36.79 -1.21
C ASN A 223 -17.90 36.04 -0.86
N THR A 224 -19.02 36.75 -0.82
CA THR A 224 -20.36 36.21 -0.53
C THR A 224 -21.33 36.71 -1.59
N SER A 225 -22.01 35.79 -2.28
CA SER A 225 -23.04 36.16 -3.25
C SER A 225 -24.39 36.49 -2.61
N GLY A 226 -24.57 36.15 -1.35
CA GLY A 226 -25.74 36.48 -0.53
C GLY A 226 -25.42 37.52 0.54
N ASN A 227 -26.02 37.38 1.70
CA ASN A 227 -25.83 38.30 2.83
C ASN A 227 -24.65 37.86 3.71
N THR A 228 -23.88 38.82 4.20
CA THR A 228 -22.92 38.60 5.29
C THR A 228 -23.48 39.25 6.55
N THR A 229 -23.60 38.49 7.64
CA THR A 229 -24.06 38.99 8.93
C THR A 229 -23.00 38.75 9.99
N GLU A 230 -22.59 39.83 10.67
CA GLU A 230 -21.67 39.73 11.82
C GLU A 230 -22.39 40.32 13.04
N THR A 231 -22.47 39.55 14.14
CA THR A 231 -23.15 39.96 15.37
C THR A 231 -22.21 39.80 16.54
N ALA A 232 -22.08 40.84 17.34
CA ALA A 232 -21.30 40.84 18.58
C ALA A 232 -22.20 41.18 19.76
N GLY A 233 -22.14 40.37 20.84
CA GLY A 233 -22.82 40.69 22.09
C GLY A 233 -22.16 41.83 22.91
N GLY A 234 -20.98 42.24 22.52
CA GLY A 234 -20.21 43.36 23.07
C GLY A 234 -19.78 44.35 21.99
N VAL A 235 -18.51 44.71 21.96
CA VAL A 235 -17.97 45.69 21.01
C VAL A 235 -17.47 45.00 19.74
N PHE A 236 -17.98 45.46 18.60
CA PHE A 236 -17.41 45.14 17.28
C PHE A 236 -16.49 46.29 16.84
N THR A 237 -15.20 46.01 16.63
CA THR A 237 -14.20 47.02 16.30
C THR A 237 -13.57 46.76 14.93
N ILE A 238 -13.63 47.70 14.01
CA ILE A 238 -12.90 47.73 12.76
C ILE A 238 -11.84 48.84 12.85
N LYS A 239 -10.56 48.47 12.65
CA LYS A 239 -9.45 49.44 12.59
C LYS A 239 -8.77 49.31 11.24
N ALA A 240 -8.85 50.32 10.41
CA ALA A 240 -8.19 50.42 9.12
C ALA A 240 -7.90 51.88 8.77
N PRO A 241 -6.86 52.19 7.99
CA PRO A 241 -6.64 53.54 7.46
C PRO A 241 -7.82 54.06 6.60
N LEU A 242 -8.48 53.15 5.92
CA LEU A 242 -9.69 53.42 5.12
C LEU A 242 -10.68 52.29 5.29
N VAL A 243 -11.94 52.62 5.58
CA VAL A 243 -13.10 51.71 5.54
C VAL A 243 -14.03 52.24 4.45
N GLN A 244 -14.26 51.45 3.41
CA GLN A 244 -15.18 51.82 2.33
C GLN A 244 -16.40 50.91 2.40
N ILE A 245 -17.57 51.50 2.46
CA ILE A 245 -18.87 50.83 2.45
C ILE A 245 -19.64 51.39 1.26
N ASN A 246 -20.03 50.52 0.32
CA ASN A 246 -20.78 50.90 -0.88
C ASN A 246 -22.23 50.41 -0.75
#